data_26b7d575e225d5eab9f95652a7c9efe6
#
_entry.id   26b7d575e225d5eab9f95652a7c9efe6
#
_cell.length_a   1.000
_cell.length_b   1.000
_cell.length_c   1.000
_cell.angle_alpha   90.00
_cell.angle_beta   90.00
_cell.angle_gamma   90.00
#
_symmetry.space_group_name_H-M   'P 1'
#
loop_
_entity.id
_entity.type
_entity.pdbx_description
1 polymer ?
#
loop_
_entity_poly.entity_id
_entity_poly.type
_entity_poly.pdbx_seq_one_letter_code
_entity_poly.pdbx_strand_id
1 'polypeptide(L)'
;MKSLIAAAVLGLMALGAQAQMVPTGLWKTIDDETKQPKALVRISESGGVVGGKIEKLFDPAKQDSVCDLCTDERKNQKVIGLTIIRNVRQDSDDKGLWTGGEILDAGKGKTYKTRLKPVDGGKKMEVRGYIGFFYRTQVWERVE
;
A
#
# COMPACT_ATOMS: atom_id res chain seq x y z
N MET A 1 15.45 63.62 -9.99
CA MET A 1 15.84 62.30 -9.51
C MET A 1 14.61 61.43 -9.43
N LYS A 2 14.53 60.44 -10.28
CA LYS A 2 13.39 59.51 -10.30
C LYS A 2 13.79 58.25 -9.60
N SER A 3 13.18 58.00 -8.45
CA SER A 3 13.38 56.75 -7.72
C SER A 3 12.51 55.66 -8.34
N LEU A 4 13.17 54.69 -8.96
CA LEU A 4 12.49 53.47 -9.42
C LEU A 4 12.41 52.52 -8.25
N ILE A 5 11.21 52.37 -7.70
CA ILE A 5 10.93 51.32 -6.72
C ILE A 5 10.60 50.10 -7.53
N ALA A 6 11.54 49.16 -7.59
CA ALA A 6 11.31 47.82 -8.12
C ALA A 6 10.54 47.04 -7.07
N ALA A 7 9.26 46.84 -7.26
CA ALA A 7 8.44 45.93 -6.47
C ALA A 7 8.79 44.51 -6.91
N ALA A 8 9.60 43.84 -6.10
CA ALA A 8 9.81 42.42 -6.25
C ALA A 8 8.54 41.68 -5.79
N VAL A 9 7.76 41.21 -6.74
CA VAL A 9 6.66 40.30 -6.46
C VAL A 9 7.27 38.94 -6.20
N LEU A 10 7.45 38.63 -4.93
CA LEU A 10 7.73 37.25 -4.50
C LEU A 10 6.45 36.44 -4.72
N GLY A 11 6.39 35.78 -5.86
CA GLY A 11 5.38 34.75 -6.09
C GLY A 11 5.63 33.60 -5.13
N LEU A 12 4.85 33.50 -4.06
CA LEU A 12 4.73 32.26 -3.30
C LEU A 12 4.14 31.22 -4.24
N MET A 13 4.99 30.40 -4.83
CA MET A 13 4.55 29.14 -5.40
C MET A 13 4.17 28.25 -4.22
N ALA A 14 2.88 28.20 -3.92
CA ALA A 14 2.35 27.15 -3.09
C ALA A 14 2.63 25.84 -3.83
N LEU A 15 3.69 25.14 -3.43
CA LEU A 15 3.89 23.74 -3.79
C LEU A 15 2.74 22.99 -3.16
N GLY A 16 1.63 22.86 -3.89
CA GLY A 16 0.56 21.97 -3.51
C GLY A 16 1.18 20.59 -3.29
N ALA A 17 1.00 20.03 -2.09
CA ALA A 17 1.39 18.65 -1.82
C ALA A 17 0.57 17.78 -2.78
N GLN A 18 1.12 17.47 -3.96
CA GLN A 18 0.55 16.48 -4.83
C GLN A 18 0.74 15.13 -4.15
N ALA A 19 -0.37 14.46 -3.83
CA ALA A 19 -0.33 13.09 -3.38
C ALA A 19 0.45 12.30 -4.43
N GLN A 20 1.57 11.71 -4.04
CA GLN A 20 2.42 10.96 -4.95
C GLN A 20 1.70 9.70 -5.39
N MET A 21 1.75 9.42 -6.69
CA MET A 21 1.20 8.20 -7.29
C MET A 21 2.15 7.03 -7.07
N VAL A 22 2.49 6.76 -5.81
CA VAL A 22 3.41 5.70 -5.38
C VAL A 22 2.74 4.82 -4.34
N PRO A 23 3.13 3.54 -4.23
CA PRO A 23 2.52 2.63 -3.26
C PRO A 23 3.02 2.82 -1.85
N THR A 24 4.14 3.51 -1.63
CA THR A 24 4.69 3.73 -0.29
C THR A 24 3.77 4.61 0.56
N GLY A 25 3.69 4.32 1.84
CA GLY A 25 2.85 5.03 2.80
C GLY A 25 2.07 4.09 3.71
N LEU A 26 1.12 4.66 4.43
CA LEU A 26 0.21 3.90 5.30
C LEU A 26 -1.16 3.80 4.65
N TRP A 27 -1.65 2.58 4.57
CA TRP A 27 -2.89 2.26 3.87
C TRP A 27 -3.88 1.54 4.78
N LYS A 28 -5.14 1.93 4.67
CA LYS A 28 -6.27 1.23 5.29
C LYS A 28 -6.80 0.21 4.28
N THR A 29 -6.72 -1.07 4.64
CA THR A 29 -7.25 -2.14 3.79
C THR A 29 -8.75 -2.22 3.95
N ILE A 30 -9.44 -2.40 2.82
CA ILE A 30 -10.90 -2.53 2.77
C ILE A 30 -11.20 -3.89 2.16
N ASP A 31 -11.96 -4.69 2.89
CA ASP A 31 -12.43 -5.98 2.39
C ASP A 31 -13.38 -5.77 1.20
N ASP A 32 -13.14 -6.49 0.11
CA ASP A 32 -13.90 -6.29 -1.13
C ASP A 32 -15.33 -6.87 -1.08
N GLU A 33 -15.59 -7.78 -0.15
CA GLU A 33 -16.94 -8.36 0.04
C GLU A 33 -17.76 -7.56 1.06
N THR A 34 -17.20 -7.31 2.23
CA THR A 34 -17.91 -6.66 3.35
C THR A 34 -17.84 -5.13 3.31
N LYS A 35 -16.87 -4.58 2.55
CA LYS A 35 -16.54 -3.14 2.49
C LYS A 35 -16.10 -2.56 3.84
N GLN A 36 -15.70 -3.42 4.78
CA GLN A 36 -15.23 -3.00 6.10
C GLN A 36 -13.70 -2.85 6.12
N PRO A 37 -13.17 -1.88 6.88
CA PRO A 37 -11.74 -1.77 7.10
C PRO A 37 -11.25 -2.94 7.95
N LYS A 38 -10.11 -3.51 7.59
CA LYS A 38 -9.53 -4.68 8.27
C LYS A 38 -8.23 -4.36 8.99
N ALA A 39 -7.34 -3.61 8.35
CA ALA A 39 -5.99 -3.39 8.85
C ALA A 39 -5.41 -2.07 8.37
N LEU A 40 -4.36 -1.61 9.04
CA LEU A 40 -3.42 -0.64 8.50
C LEU A 40 -2.16 -1.38 8.05
N VAL A 41 -1.74 -1.10 6.83
CA VAL A 41 -0.54 -1.69 6.22
C VAL A 41 0.44 -0.57 5.87
N ARG A 42 1.65 -0.67 6.40
CA ARG A 42 2.76 0.21 6.04
C ARG A 42 3.48 -0.38 4.84
N ILE A 43 3.49 0.35 3.74
CA ILE A 43 4.25 -0.01 2.53
C ILE A 43 5.51 0.84 2.47
N SER A 44 6.64 0.19 2.29
CA SER A 44 7.95 0.81 2.20
C SER A 44 8.73 0.28 1.01
N GLU A 45 9.73 1.03 0.60
CA GLU A 45 10.63 0.67 -0.50
C GLU A 45 12.06 0.69 -0.02
N SER A 46 12.84 -0.30 -0.46
CA SER A 46 14.27 -0.40 -0.21
C SER A 46 14.96 -0.96 -1.46
N GLY A 47 15.85 -0.16 -2.06
CA GLY A 47 16.57 -0.57 -3.27
C GLY A 47 15.66 -0.93 -4.45
N GLY A 48 14.55 -0.23 -4.63
CA GLY A 48 13.57 -0.48 -5.68
C GLY A 48 12.60 -1.64 -5.38
N VAL A 49 12.71 -2.28 -4.21
CA VAL A 49 11.84 -3.38 -3.79
C VAL A 49 10.81 -2.85 -2.80
N VAL A 50 9.54 -3.06 -3.12
CA VAL A 50 8.40 -2.65 -2.30
C VAL A 50 7.91 -3.82 -1.47
N GLY A 51 7.67 -3.56 -0.19
CA GLY A 51 7.10 -4.51 0.75
C GLY A 51 6.12 -3.84 1.68
N GLY A 52 5.32 -4.64 2.40
CA GLY A 52 4.31 -4.11 3.30
C GLY A 52 4.13 -4.96 4.55
N LYS A 53 3.92 -4.30 5.68
CA LYS A 53 3.69 -4.93 6.98
C LYS A 53 2.39 -4.45 7.59
N ILE A 54 1.68 -5.35 8.27
CA ILE A 54 0.50 -4.99 9.05
C ILE A 54 0.95 -4.24 10.30
N GLU A 55 0.49 -3.01 10.48
CA GLU A 55 0.74 -2.22 11.69
C GLU A 55 -0.40 -2.31 12.69
N LYS A 56 -1.64 -2.49 12.22
CA LYS A 56 -2.84 -2.50 13.05
C LYS A 56 -3.91 -3.41 12.48
N LEU A 57 -4.65 -4.07 13.36
CA LEU A 57 -5.90 -4.75 13.06
C LEU A 57 -7.05 -4.02 13.74
N PHE A 58 -8.16 -3.83 13.03
CA PHE A 58 -9.33 -3.13 13.58
C PHE A 58 -10.24 -4.01 14.42
N ASP A 59 -10.25 -5.32 14.20
CA ASP A 59 -11.05 -6.23 14.98
C ASP A 59 -10.46 -6.41 16.39
N PRO A 60 -11.18 -6.01 17.47
CA PRO A 60 -10.68 -6.15 18.83
C PRO A 60 -10.41 -7.61 19.25
N ALA A 61 -11.11 -8.57 18.60
CA ALA A 61 -10.96 -9.99 18.90
C ALA A 61 -9.71 -10.62 18.27
N LYS A 62 -9.01 -9.88 17.38
CA LYS A 62 -7.89 -10.42 16.60
C LYS A 62 -6.54 -9.81 16.94
N GLN A 63 -6.45 -9.04 18.03
CA GLN A 63 -5.21 -8.32 18.39
C GLN A 63 -4.03 -9.25 18.65
N ASP A 64 -4.26 -10.44 19.18
CA ASP A 64 -3.23 -11.43 19.49
C ASP A 64 -3.20 -12.58 18.45
N SER A 65 -3.88 -12.43 17.33
CA SER A 65 -3.91 -13.47 16.31
C SER A 65 -2.54 -13.74 15.69
N VAL A 66 -2.33 -14.99 15.32
CA VAL A 66 -1.12 -15.47 14.66
C VAL A 66 -1.49 -16.07 13.31
N CYS A 67 -0.52 -16.15 12.40
CA CYS A 67 -0.74 -16.82 11.12
C CYS A 67 -0.59 -18.34 11.28
N ASP A 68 -1.58 -18.98 11.85
CA ASP A 68 -1.57 -20.42 12.10
C ASP A 68 -1.71 -21.26 10.81
N LEU A 69 -2.28 -20.68 9.76
CA LEU A 69 -2.43 -21.31 8.45
C LEU A 69 -1.29 -21.02 7.47
N CYS A 70 -0.35 -20.14 7.82
CA CYS A 70 0.84 -19.91 7.01
C CYS A 70 1.68 -21.19 6.89
N THR A 71 2.31 -21.39 5.72
CA THR A 71 3.11 -22.59 5.41
C THR A 71 4.59 -22.31 5.27
N ASP A 72 4.98 -21.02 5.33
CA ASP A 72 6.39 -20.57 5.27
C ASP A 72 6.89 -20.13 6.65
N GLU A 73 7.97 -19.34 6.69
CA GLU A 73 8.60 -18.83 7.90
C GLU A 73 7.67 -17.95 8.76
N ARG A 74 6.54 -17.51 8.20
CA ARG A 74 5.55 -16.68 8.90
C ARG A 74 4.56 -17.50 9.73
N LYS A 75 4.64 -18.83 9.65
CA LYS A 75 3.76 -19.72 10.44
C LYS A 75 3.86 -19.40 11.92
N ASN A 76 2.69 -19.20 12.54
CA ASN A 76 2.54 -18.86 13.96
C ASN A 76 3.17 -17.52 14.39
N GLN A 77 3.58 -16.69 13.43
CA GLN A 77 3.99 -15.32 13.72
C GLN A 77 2.77 -14.45 13.98
N LYS A 78 2.93 -13.43 14.82
CA LYS A 78 1.85 -12.47 15.06
C LYS A 78 1.45 -11.79 13.74
N VAL A 79 0.15 -11.65 13.54
CA VAL A 79 -0.41 -10.96 12.36
C VAL A 79 -0.04 -9.47 12.40
N ILE A 80 -0.12 -8.83 13.58
CA ILE A 80 0.41 -7.47 13.75
C ILE A 80 1.94 -7.52 13.66
N GLY A 81 2.49 -6.79 12.71
CA GLY A 81 3.93 -6.80 12.38
C GLY A 81 4.32 -7.73 11.24
N LEU A 82 3.36 -8.54 10.74
CA LEU A 82 3.62 -9.52 9.71
C LEU A 82 3.87 -8.86 8.35
N THR A 83 4.90 -9.30 7.65
CA THR A 83 5.12 -8.92 6.25
C THR A 83 4.13 -9.65 5.38
N ILE A 84 3.24 -8.91 4.72
CA ILE A 84 2.22 -9.48 3.83
C ILE A 84 2.44 -9.15 2.36
N ILE A 85 3.19 -8.10 2.05
CA ILE A 85 3.57 -7.76 0.67
C ILE A 85 5.08 -7.83 0.58
N ARG A 86 5.61 -8.51 -0.44
CA ARG A 86 7.05 -8.58 -0.66
C ARG A 86 7.43 -8.80 -2.12
N ASN A 87 8.65 -8.37 -2.46
CA ASN A 87 9.26 -8.54 -3.78
C ASN A 87 8.53 -7.83 -4.92
N VAL A 88 7.82 -6.76 -4.63
CA VAL A 88 7.11 -5.96 -5.63
C VAL A 88 8.05 -4.88 -6.16
N ARG A 89 8.00 -4.63 -7.47
CA ARG A 89 8.83 -3.61 -8.14
C ARG A 89 7.98 -2.81 -9.11
N GLN A 90 8.39 -1.58 -9.36
CA GLN A 90 7.77 -0.79 -10.40
C GLN A 90 7.91 -1.51 -11.75
N ASP A 91 6.80 -1.62 -12.48
CA ASP A 91 6.78 -2.26 -13.79
C ASP A 91 7.59 -1.44 -14.81
N SER A 92 8.39 -2.11 -15.65
CA SER A 92 9.24 -1.44 -16.64
C SER A 92 8.44 -0.85 -17.80
N ASP A 93 7.30 -1.42 -18.12
CA ASP A 93 6.46 -1.02 -19.24
C ASP A 93 5.36 -0.03 -18.84
N ASP A 94 4.90 -0.10 -17.59
CA ASP A 94 3.89 0.80 -17.03
C ASP A 94 4.35 1.33 -15.66
N LYS A 95 4.80 2.57 -15.63
CA LYS A 95 5.31 3.21 -14.42
C LYS A 95 4.24 3.46 -13.34
N GLY A 96 2.98 3.32 -13.68
CA GLY A 96 1.85 3.40 -12.74
C GLY A 96 1.53 2.07 -12.05
N LEU A 97 2.25 1.00 -12.36
CA LEU A 97 2.07 -0.33 -11.80
C LEU A 97 3.29 -0.79 -11.02
N TRP A 98 3.05 -1.53 -9.96
CA TRP A 98 4.05 -2.27 -9.19
C TRP A 98 3.66 -3.73 -9.16
N THR A 99 4.54 -4.60 -9.62
CA THR A 99 4.25 -6.00 -9.97
C THR A 99 5.39 -6.93 -9.54
N GLY A 100 5.24 -8.20 -9.85
CA GLY A 100 6.30 -9.21 -9.73
C GLY A 100 6.52 -9.77 -8.33
N GLY A 101 5.72 -9.33 -7.37
CA GLY A 101 5.80 -9.84 -5.99
C GLY A 101 4.55 -10.61 -5.58
N GLU A 102 4.39 -10.74 -4.28
CA GLU A 102 3.30 -11.52 -3.70
C GLU A 102 2.63 -10.80 -2.53
N ILE A 103 1.39 -11.17 -2.27
CA ILE A 103 0.62 -10.75 -1.11
C ILE A 103 0.12 -11.98 -0.36
N LEU A 104 0.21 -11.92 0.97
CA LEU A 104 -0.29 -12.95 1.88
C LEU A 104 -1.69 -12.57 2.38
N ASP A 105 -2.63 -13.49 2.26
CA ASP A 105 -3.86 -13.47 3.03
C ASP A 105 -3.61 -14.24 4.34
N ALA A 106 -3.40 -13.50 5.43
CA ALA A 106 -3.07 -14.10 6.72
C ALA A 106 -4.22 -14.94 7.29
N GLY A 107 -5.46 -14.62 6.96
CA GLY A 107 -6.63 -15.39 7.40
C GLY A 107 -6.73 -16.77 6.74
N LYS A 108 -6.20 -16.93 5.55
CA LYS A 108 -6.17 -18.21 4.80
C LYS A 108 -4.79 -18.86 4.77
N GLY A 109 -3.74 -18.13 5.14
CA GLY A 109 -2.36 -18.58 5.06
C GLY A 109 -1.87 -18.77 3.63
N LYS A 110 -2.51 -18.14 2.65
CA LYS A 110 -2.21 -18.28 1.23
C LYS A 110 -1.54 -17.04 0.67
N THR A 111 -0.58 -17.24 -0.21
CA THR A 111 0.08 -16.18 -0.97
C THR A 111 -0.42 -16.17 -2.40
N TYR A 112 -0.51 -14.97 -2.95
CA TYR A 112 -0.94 -14.73 -4.33
C TYR A 112 0.04 -13.79 -5.00
N LYS A 113 0.24 -13.93 -6.30
CA LYS A 113 0.90 -12.89 -7.08
C LYS A 113 0.07 -11.61 -6.97
N THR A 114 0.73 -10.47 -6.87
CA THR A 114 0.05 -9.21 -6.64
C THR A 114 0.45 -8.12 -7.63
N ARG A 115 -0.45 -7.19 -7.80
CA ARG A 115 -0.25 -5.94 -8.51
C ARG A 115 -0.79 -4.80 -7.67
N LEU A 116 0.01 -3.75 -7.50
CA LEU A 116 -0.38 -2.53 -6.82
C LEU A 116 -0.50 -1.42 -7.85
N LYS A 117 -1.60 -0.69 -7.81
CA LYS A 117 -1.85 0.45 -8.69
C LYS A 117 -2.41 1.63 -7.90
N PRO A 118 -1.59 2.62 -7.55
CA PRO A 118 -2.10 3.87 -7.01
C PRO A 118 -3.05 4.55 -8.00
N VAL A 119 -4.16 5.04 -7.50
CA VAL A 119 -5.22 5.69 -8.28
C VAL A 119 -5.74 6.90 -7.52
N ASP A 120 -6.62 7.68 -8.16
CA ASP A 120 -7.26 8.84 -7.54
C ASP A 120 -6.24 9.82 -6.90
N GLY A 121 -5.25 10.22 -7.71
CA GLY A 121 -4.20 11.14 -7.25
C GLY A 121 -3.35 10.60 -6.11
N GLY A 122 -3.29 9.28 -5.93
CA GLY A 122 -2.56 8.62 -4.85
C GLY A 122 -3.36 8.45 -3.56
N LYS A 123 -4.62 8.85 -3.52
CA LYS A 123 -5.48 8.70 -2.34
C LYS A 123 -5.97 7.29 -2.14
N LYS A 124 -6.02 6.51 -3.21
CA LYS A 124 -6.46 5.12 -3.21
C LYS A 124 -5.44 4.24 -3.94
N MET A 125 -5.52 2.96 -3.69
CA MET A 125 -4.69 1.97 -4.37
C MET A 125 -5.50 0.73 -4.67
N GLU A 126 -5.49 0.32 -5.93
CA GLU A 126 -5.98 -0.99 -6.30
C GLU A 126 -4.93 -2.03 -5.94
N VAL A 127 -5.34 -3.01 -5.14
CA VAL A 127 -4.52 -4.14 -4.74
C VAL A 127 -5.15 -5.40 -5.29
N ARG A 128 -4.45 -6.06 -6.21
CA ARG A 128 -4.95 -7.25 -6.90
C ARG A 128 -4.17 -8.48 -6.50
N GLY A 129 -4.90 -9.55 -6.17
CA GLY A 129 -4.33 -10.87 -5.97
C GLY A 129 -4.77 -11.80 -7.10
N TYR A 130 -3.85 -12.55 -7.68
CA TYR A 130 -4.11 -13.46 -8.80
C TYR A 130 -4.19 -14.90 -8.33
N ILE A 131 -5.24 -15.60 -8.76
CA ILE A 131 -5.49 -17.01 -8.48
C ILE A 131 -5.67 -17.70 -9.83
N GLY A 132 -4.58 -18.21 -10.42
CA GLY A 132 -4.60 -18.77 -11.77
C GLY A 132 -5.06 -17.73 -12.80
N PHE A 133 -6.15 -18.01 -13.51
CA PHE A 133 -6.74 -17.06 -14.48
C PHE A 133 -7.66 -16.02 -13.85
N PHE A 134 -7.97 -16.17 -12.57
CA PHE A 134 -8.87 -15.29 -11.85
C PHE A 134 -8.08 -14.28 -11.03
N TYR A 135 -8.72 -13.17 -10.67
CA TYR A 135 -8.15 -12.21 -9.75
C TYR A 135 -9.26 -11.57 -8.91
N ARG A 136 -8.86 -11.07 -7.74
CA ARG A 136 -9.69 -10.21 -6.89
C ARG A 136 -8.97 -8.89 -6.69
N THR A 137 -9.73 -7.80 -6.69
CA THR A 137 -9.20 -6.46 -6.50
C THR A 137 -9.85 -5.85 -5.27
N GLN A 138 -9.01 -5.39 -4.34
CA GLN A 138 -9.41 -4.51 -3.25
C GLN A 138 -8.97 -3.10 -3.58
N VAL A 139 -9.69 -2.11 -3.07
CA VAL A 139 -9.29 -0.70 -3.14
C VAL A 139 -8.97 -0.24 -1.73
N TRP A 140 -7.69 0.01 -1.48
CA TRP A 140 -7.22 0.50 -0.18
C TRP A 140 -7.22 2.02 -0.17
N GLU A 141 -7.39 2.61 1.01
CA GLU A 141 -7.41 4.05 1.20
C GLU A 141 -6.12 4.52 1.86
N ARG A 142 -5.52 5.58 1.31
CA ARG A 142 -4.31 6.17 1.89
C ARG A 142 -4.65 6.87 3.20
N VAL A 143 -3.87 6.59 4.23
CA VAL A 143 -3.91 7.27 5.53
C VAL A 143 -2.81 8.32 5.60
N GLU A 144 -1.61 7.98 5.14
CA GLU A 144 -0.47 8.90 5.07
C GLU A 144 0.60 8.51 4.03
#